data_27b164fc2ccd6add2dabf0b5cfc38d35
#
_entry.id   27b164fc2ccd6add2dabf0b5cfc38d35
#
_cell.length_a   1.000
_cell.length_b   1.000
_cell.length_c   1.000
_cell.angle_alpha   90.00
_cell.angle_beta   90.00
_cell.angle_gamma   90.00
#
_symmetry.space_group_name_H-M   'P 1'
#
loop_
_entity.id
_entity.type
_entity.pdbx_description
1 polymer ?
#
loop_
_entity_poly.entity_id
_entity_poly.type
_entity_poly.pdbx_seq_one_letter_code
_entity_poly.pdbx_strand_id
1 'polypeptide(L)'
;MILRKLSSLLFFLASPFLANADGRPNIILIMVDDMGWSDIGCYGGEVDTPNLDQLAAEGMRFTQFYNNAKCTTTRASIVTGLWPRPEGDLLKTNMVTLGEVLGDAGYATALSGKWHLGNSATTHPFHRGFQEYYGLLDGCCNFFNPLQPDPEYKGGRIRKFGHNDQLVTSFPKNYYTTDAFTDHAIETIQKNVLTDPERPFFHHITYTAPHYPLHAKPKDIAKYKGKFLMGWEKMREQRYERQLAMGLIDRERYQITPTDSDAYNWESADQGFEDHRMAVYAAMVDNVDQNIGRLLQALKELEVDDNTLICFLSDNGGCAEEPGGRNPEERNAGPADDYVALGPSWGWAQNAPFRRHKSWLQEGGSNTPMIAWWPGKVKAGSITEQTGHIVDFMATFIEMADATYPIKRNGETILPLEGKSLLPVFAGGKRSGHGYMAWEWSGNKAYREGDMKVVWDKLVKEWELYDLSTDRTESVNLAKSQPETTHRLIKAWHDWAARTGTRIR
;
A
#
# COMPACT_ATOMS: atom_id res chain seq x y z
N MET A 1 22.44 -40.86 60.70
CA MET A 1 22.53 -39.53 60.11
C MET A 1 22.15 -39.67 58.60
N ILE A 2 20.86 -39.45 58.30
CA ILE A 2 20.24 -39.77 57.01
C ILE A 2 20.07 -38.47 56.26
N LEU A 3 20.81 -38.30 55.13
CA LEU A 3 20.62 -37.19 54.23
C LEU A 3 19.40 -37.45 53.33
N ARG A 4 18.36 -36.62 53.47
CA ARG A 4 17.24 -36.56 52.53
C ARG A 4 17.65 -35.70 51.32
N LYS A 5 17.67 -36.31 50.11
CA LYS A 5 17.71 -35.57 48.84
C LYS A 5 16.34 -35.01 48.52
N LEU A 6 16.19 -33.69 48.50
CA LEU A 6 15.03 -33.04 47.89
C LEU A 6 15.26 -33.03 46.37
N SER A 7 14.43 -33.77 45.63
CA SER A 7 14.30 -33.61 44.19
C SER A 7 13.26 -32.53 43.92
N SER A 8 13.69 -31.39 43.38
CA SER A 8 12.81 -30.34 42.87
C SER A 8 12.22 -30.81 41.55
N LEU A 9 10.95 -31.12 41.51
CA LEU A 9 10.16 -31.36 40.30
C LEU A 9 9.82 -29.96 39.73
N LEU A 10 10.48 -29.56 38.66
CA LEU A 10 10.03 -28.43 37.83
C LEU A 10 8.80 -28.92 37.04
N PHE A 11 7.63 -28.45 37.43
CA PHE A 11 6.44 -28.51 36.58
C PHE A 11 6.62 -27.50 35.45
N PHE A 12 6.93 -27.98 34.24
CA PHE A 12 6.67 -27.26 33.03
C PHE A 12 5.14 -27.21 32.87
N LEU A 13 4.52 -26.10 33.20
CA LEU A 13 3.18 -25.78 32.73
C LEU A 13 3.26 -25.58 31.22
N ALA A 14 2.88 -26.63 30.49
CA ALA A 14 2.54 -26.49 29.09
C ALA A 14 1.35 -25.53 29.03
N SER A 15 1.58 -24.30 28.53
CA SER A 15 0.48 -23.40 28.19
C SER A 15 -0.39 -24.09 27.12
N PRO A 16 -1.71 -24.15 27.32
CA PRO A 16 -2.58 -24.68 26.28
C PRO A 16 -2.47 -23.75 25.06
N PHE A 17 -2.31 -24.33 23.89
CA PHE A 17 -2.40 -23.65 22.60
C PHE A 17 -3.63 -22.74 22.60
N LEU A 18 -3.41 -21.42 22.58
CA LEU A 18 -4.44 -20.42 22.37
C LEU A 18 -4.73 -20.30 20.85
N ALA A 19 -5.17 -21.39 20.23
CA ALA A 19 -5.82 -21.28 18.93
C ALA A 19 -7.21 -20.69 19.16
N ASN A 20 -7.60 -19.67 18.41
CA ASN A 20 -8.99 -19.16 18.45
C ASN A 20 -9.95 -20.34 18.33
N ALA A 21 -10.79 -20.59 19.33
CA ALA A 21 -11.77 -21.70 19.32
C ALA A 21 -12.77 -21.55 18.17
N ASP A 22 -12.96 -20.34 17.66
CA ASP A 22 -13.76 -19.98 16.50
C ASP A 22 -13.13 -20.42 15.15
N GLY A 23 -11.82 -20.69 15.11
CA GLY A 23 -11.11 -21.12 13.89
C GLY A 23 -10.96 -20.06 12.80
N ARG A 24 -11.55 -18.85 12.98
CA ARG A 24 -11.42 -17.73 12.04
C ARG A 24 -10.03 -17.08 12.18
N PRO A 25 -9.37 -16.72 11.06
CA PRO A 25 -8.03 -16.16 11.11
C PRO A 25 -8.03 -14.69 11.57
N ASN A 26 -6.92 -14.28 12.15
CA ASN A 26 -6.59 -12.86 12.28
C ASN A 26 -6.19 -12.28 10.92
N ILE A 27 -6.41 -10.99 10.76
CA ILE A 27 -6.16 -10.30 9.48
C ILE A 27 -5.36 -9.03 9.74
N ILE A 28 -4.21 -8.92 9.10
CA ILE A 28 -3.40 -7.68 9.08
C ILE A 28 -3.26 -7.22 7.64
N LEU A 29 -3.72 -6.00 7.37
CA LEU A 29 -3.60 -5.35 6.06
C LEU A 29 -2.64 -4.17 6.19
N ILE A 30 -1.44 -4.31 5.62
CA ILE A 30 -0.37 -3.30 5.67
C ILE A 30 -0.34 -2.53 4.36
N MET A 31 -0.45 -1.22 4.41
CA MET A 31 -0.35 -0.34 3.26
C MET A 31 0.67 0.77 3.52
N VAL A 32 1.62 0.92 2.62
CA VAL A 32 2.57 2.04 2.59
C VAL A 32 2.11 3.12 1.61
N ASP A 33 2.70 4.30 1.68
CA ASP A 33 2.27 5.51 0.97
C ASP A 33 3.38 5.97 0.00
N ASP A 34 3.08 5.98 -1.31
CA ASP A 34 4.00 6.42 -2.37
C ASP A 34 5.22 5.51 -2.62
N MET A 35 5.16 4.23 -2.33
CA MET A 35 6.24 3.30 -2.64
C MET A 35 6.09 2.73 -4.05
N GLY A 36 7.17 2.77 -4.83
CA GLY A 36 7.21 2.22 -6.18
C GLY A 36 7.17 0.69 -6.22
N TRP A 37 6.79 0.16 -7.39
CA TRP A 37 6.62 -1.29 -7.59
C TRP A 37 7.89 -2.09 -7.34
N SER A 38 9.06 -1.50 -7.60
CA SER A 38 10.36 -2.18 -7.54
C SER A 38 11.24 -1.75 -6.37
N ASP A 39 10.73 -1.08 -5.34
CA ASP A 39 11.59 -0.50 -4.29
C ASP A 39 12.09 -1.52 -3.25
N ILE A 40 11.33 -2.58 -2.99
CA ILE A 40 11.67 -3.61 -2.00
C ILE A 40 12.47 -4.76 -2.61
N GLY A 41 13.30 -5.44 -1.81
CA GLY A 41 14.22 -6.48 -2.26
C GLY A 41 13.56 -7.59 -3.06
N CYS A 42 12.45 -8.15 -2.57
CA CYS A 42 11.72 -9.22 -3.25
C CYS A 42 11.00 -8.81 -4.56
N TYR A 43 11.00 -7.51 -4.90
CA TYR A 43 10.58 -6.97 -6.20
C TYR A 43 11.75 -6.33 -6.98
N GLY A 44 12.98 -6.64 -6.62
CA GLY A 44 14.20 -6.25 -7.35
C GLY A 44 14.86 -4.97 -6.86
N GLY A 45 14.37 -4.35 -5.78
CA GLY A 45 14.95 -3.16 -5.16
C GLY A 45 16.32 -3.42 -4.53
N GLU A 46 17.06 -2.33 -4.29
CA GLU A 46 18.33 -2.33 -3.58
C GLU A 46 18.20 -1.87 -2.13
N VAL A 47 17.00 -1.56 -1.69
CA VAL A 47 16.74 -1.24 -0.28
C VAL A 47 16.74 -2.53 0.54
N ASP A 48 17.43 -2.51 1.68
CA ASP A 48 17.47 -3.64 2.58
C ASP A 48 16.10 -3.85 3.25
N THR A 49 15.35 -4.87 2.82
CA THR A 49 14.01 -5.19 3.30
C THR A 49 13.85 -6.67 3.71
N PRO A 50 14.71 -7.16 4.65
CA PRO A 50 14.79 -8.60 4.96
C PRO A 50 13.48 -9.18 5.50
N ASN A 51 12.64 -8.39 6.20
CA ASN A 51 11.38 -8.88 6.76
C ASN A 51 10.28 -9.00 5.68
N LEU A 52 10.20 -8.05 4.75
CA LEU A 52 9.34 -8.14 3.57
C LEU A 52 9.80 -9.26 2.63
N ASP A 53 11.12 -9.43 2.47
CA ASP A 53 11.70 -10.51 1.67
C ASP A 53 11.38 -11.89 2.28
N GLN A 54 11.38 -12.01 3.62
CA GLN A 54 10.93 -13.20 4.33
C GLN A 54 9.44 -13.46 4.08
N LEU A 55 8.56 -12.44 4.25
CA LEU A 55 7.13 -12.59 3.95
C LEU A 55 6.88 -13.06 2.51
N ALA A 56 7.66 -12.57 1.55
CA ALA A 56 7.59 -12.99 0.16
C ALA A 56 8.11 -14.42 -0.07
N ALA A 57 9.18 -14.82 0.61
CA ALA A 57 9.76 -16.16 0.53
C ALA A 57 8.86 -17.22 1.16
N GLU A 58 8.14 -16.86 2.22
CA GLU A 58 7.21 -17.74 2.93
C GLU A 58 5.75 -17.59 2.44
N GLY A 59 5.46 -16.62 1.58
CA GLY A 59 4.15 -16.28 1.06
C GLY A 59 4.06 -16.27 -0.47
N MET A 60 3.19 -15.42 -0.99
CA MET A 60 2.90 -15.27 -2.42
C MET A 60 3.11 -13.82 -2.86
N ARG A 61 3.80 -13.61 -3.99
CA ARG A 61 3.92 -12.32 -4.67
C ARG A 61 2.99 -12.24 -5.86
N PHE A 62 2.33 -11.10 -6.03
CA PHE A 62 1.52 -10.79 -7.21
C PHE A 62 2.32 -9.91 -8.17
N THR A 63 2.30 -10.23 -9.46
CA THR A 63 2.88 -9.37 -10.50
C THR A 63 1.86 -8.41 -11.11
N GLN A 64 0.56 -8.66 -10.89
CA GLN A 64 -0.56 -7.89 -11.42
C GLN A 64 -1.58 -7.57 -10.32
N PHE A 65 -1.21 -6.72 -9.36
CA PHE A 65 -2.14 -6.23 -8.35
C PHE A 65 -2.33 -4.72 -8.49
N TYR A 66 -3.58 -4.27 -8.52
CA TYR A 66 -3.90 -2.90 -8.90
C TYR A 66 -4.48 -2.08 -7.78
N ASN A 67 -4.10 -0.81 -7.75
CA ASN A 67 -4.65 0.26 -6.94
C ASN A 67 -5.28 1.34 -7.84
N ASN A 68 -5.67 2.49 -7.28
CA ASN A 68 -6.27 3.59 -8.04
C ASN A 68 -5.28 4.71 -8.37
N ALA A 69 -3.99 4.43 -8.39
CA ALA A 69 -2.90 5.36 -8.72
C ALA A 69 -2.86 6.66 -7.87
N LYS A 70 -3.68 6.75 -6.84
CA LYS A 70 -3.73 7.91 -5.93
C LYS A 70 -4.21 7.49 -4.53
N CYS A 71 -3.55 8.03 -3.50
CA CYS A 71 -3.77 7.68 -2.11
C CYS A 71 -5.25 7.76 -1.67
N THR A 72 -5.95 8.87 -1.95
CA THR A 72 -7.34 9.05 -1.49
C THR A 72 -8.31 8.04 -2.11
N THR A 73 -8.26 7.86 -3.43
CA THR A 73 -9.14 6.91 -4.13
C THR A 73 -8.79 5.46 -3.81
N THR A 74 -7.50 5.13 -3.64
CA THR A 74 -7.07 3.80 -3.19
C THR A 74 -7.57 3.51 -1.78
N ARG A 75 -7.40 4.46 -0.84
CA ARG A 75 -7.84 4.30 0.55
C ARG A 75 -9.36 4.14 0.67
N ALA A 76 -10.13 4.89 -0.11
CA ALA A 76 -11.58 4.70 -0.17
C ALA A 76 -11.96 3.31 -0.70
N SER A 77 -11.36 2.89 -1.80
CA SER A 77 -11.68 1.60 -2.43
C SER A 77 -11.25 0.40 -1.58
N ILE A 78 -10.09 0.45 -0.93
CA ILE A 78 -9.60 -0.67 -0.11
C ILE A 78 -10.49 -0.90 1.13
N VAL A 79 -10.97 0.18 1.77
CA VAL A 79 -11.81 0.03 2.95
C VAL A 79 -13.27 -0.26 2.64
N THR A 80 -13.75 0.03 1.42
CA THR A 80 -15.17 -0.16 1.04
C THR A 80 -15.42 -1.35 0.10
N GLY A 81 -14.40 -1.84 -0.60
CA GLY A 81 -14.56 -2.86 -1.64
C GLY A 81 -15.26 -2.35 -2.89
N LEU A 82 -15.28 -1.02 -3.11
CA LEU A 82 -15.97 -0.38 -4.23
C LEU A 82 -15.00 0.34 -5.17
N TRP A 83 -15.33 0.37 -6.46
CA TRP A 83 -14.62 1.22 -7.42
C TRP A 83 -14.73 2.70 -7.00
N PRO A 84 -13.77 3.55 -7.38
CA PRO A 84 -13.79 4.96 -7.01
C PRO A 84 -15.10 5.65 -7.38
N ARG A 85 -15.59 6.50 -6.46
CA ARG A 85 -16.78 7.35 -6.63
C ARG A 85 -16.36 8.80 -6.37
N PRO A 86 -15.73 9.46 -7.35
CA PRO A 86 -15.01 10.73 -7.14
C PRO A 86 -15.91 11.95 -6.87
N GLU A 87 -17.22 11.84 -7.03
CA GLU A 87 -18.16 12.94 -6.70
C GLU A 87 -18.47 13.02 -5.22
N GLY A 88 -18.24 14.19 -4.63
CA GLY A 88 -18.48 14.46 -3.21
C GLY A 88 -17.46 13.79 -2.29
N ASP A 89 -17.90 13.41 -1.11
CA ASP A 89 -17.08 12.69 -0.14
C ASP A 89 -16.72 11.29 -0.67
N LEU A 90 -15.44 10.93 -0.56
CA LEU A 90 -14.95 9.62 -0.98
C LEU A 90 -15.54 8.46 -0.16
N LEU A 91 -15.95 8.74 1.07
CA LEU A 91 -16.61 7.81 1.96
C LEU A 91 -18.02 8.33 2.28
N LYS A 92 -19.02 7.73 1.67
CA LYS A 92 -20.43 8.12 1.79
C LYS A 92 -21.16 7.22 2.81
N THR A 93 -22.34 7.68 3.29
CA THR A 93 -23.16 6.95 4.26
C THR A 93 -23.76 5.66 3.72
N ASN A 94 -23.97 5.58 2.40
CA ASN A 94 -24.41 4.36 1.71
C ASN A 94 -23.28 3.39 1.32
N MET A 95 -22.09 3.57 1.90
CA MET A 95 -20.94 2.66 1.80
C MET A 95 -20.64 2.09 3.18
N VAL A 96 -20.23 0.84 3.25
CA VAL A 96 -19.72 0.24 4.48
C VAL A 96 -18.19 0.04 4.37
N THR A 97 -17.52 0.03 5.51
CA THR A 97 -16.08 -0.17 5.59
C THR A 97 -15.73 -1.57 6.08
N LEU A 98 -14.48 -1.99 5.85
CA LEU A 98 -13.91 -3.21 6.44
C LEU A 98 -14.07 -3.22 7.97
N GLY A 99 -13.85 -2.07 8.63
CA GLY A 99 -14.03 -1.95 10.07
C GLY A 99 -15.47 -2.24 10.51
N GLU A 100 -16.47 -1.71 9.78
CA GLU A 100 -17.88 -1.95 10.07
C GLU A 100 -18.28 -3.40 9.82
N VAL A 101 -17.93 -3.98 8.67
CA VAL A 101 -18.34 -5.34 8.30
C VAL A 101 -17.68 -6.40 9.19
N LEU A 102 -16.38 -6.27 9.44
CA LEU A 102 -15.66 -7.21 10.29
C LEU A 102 -16.01 -7.01 11.78
N GLY A 103 -16.26 -5.78 12.21
CA GLY A 103 -16.76 -5.50 13.57
C GLY A 103 -18.12 -6.13 13.83
N ASP A 104 -19.05 -6.06 12.87
CA ASP A 104 -20.37 -6.72 12.93
C ASP A 104 -20.22 -8.26 12.97
N ALA A 105 -19.16 -8.80 12.35
CA ALA A 105 -18.80 -10.23 12.42
C ALA A 105 -18.04 -10.62 13.70
N GLY A 106 -17.86 -9.70 14.65
CA GLY A 106 -17.24 -9.98 15.95
C GLY A 106 -15.74 -9.76 16.05
N TYR A 107 -15.06 -9.34 14.98
CA TYR A 107 -13.65 -9.01 15.04
C TYR A 107 -13.36 -7.81 15.94
N ALA A 108 -12.22 -7.81 16.62
CA ALA A 108 -11.63 -6.58 17.15
C ALA A 108 -11.00 -5.81 15.99
N THR A 109 -11.48 -4.58 15.74
CA THR A 109 -11.09 -3.81 14.55
C THR A 109 -10.25 -2.61 14.92
N ALA A 110 -9.09 -2.44 14.30
CA ALA A 110 -8.19 -1.33 14.56
C ALA A 110 -7.55 -0.76 13.28
N LEU A 111 -7.19 0.52 13.35
CA LEU A 111 -6.40 1.19 12.32
C LEU A 111 -5.27 2.00 12.97
N SER A 112 -4.03 1.74 12.51
CA SER A 112 -2.84 2.49 12.92
C SER A 112 -2.23 3.17 11.71
N GLY A 113 -2.28 4.52 11.65
CA GLY A 113 -1.63 5.28 10.60
C GLY A 113 -2.52 6.26 9.84
N LYS A 114 -2.22 6.45 8.56
CA LYS A 114 -2.87 7.44 7.70
C LYS A 114 -4.27 7.00 7.26
N TRP A 115 -5.26 7.84 7.52
CA TRP A 115 -6.65 7.66 7.07
C TRP A 115 -6.95 8.35 5.74
N HIS A 116 -6.85 9.67 5.69
CA HIS A 116 -7.02 10.52 4.50
C HIS A 116 -8.41 10.43 3.81
N LEU A 117 -9.47 10.05 4.54
CA LEU A 117 -10.85 9.95 4.02
C LEU A 117 -11.83 10.88 4.74
N GLY A 118 -11.31 11.89 5.45
CA GLY A 118 -12.11 12.85 6.19
C GLY A 118 -12.14 12.59 7.69
N ASN A 119 -12.69 13.57 8.43
CA ASN A 119 -12.72 13.57 9.89
C ASN A 119 -14.05 14.10 10.46
N SER A 120 -15.12 14.01 9.67
CA SER A 120 -16.48 14.31 10.13
C SER A 120 -17.09 13.12 10.89
N ALA A 121 -18.23 13.31 11.52
CA ALA A 121 -18.97 12.23 12.18
C ALA A 121 -19.31 11.04 11.25
N THR A 122 -19.37 11.27 9.94
CA THR A 122 -19.69 10.24 8.93
C THR A 122 -18.47 9.66 8.23
N THR A 123 -17.29 10.26 8.40
CA THR A 123 -16.07 9.86 7.67
C THR A 123 -14.89 9.51 8.57
N HIS A 124 -14.95 9.86 9.86
CA HIS A 124 -13.86 9.59 10.81
C HIS A 124 -13.70 8.08 11.04
N PRO A 125 -12.49 7.50 11.06
CA PRO A 125 -12.27 6.05 11.14
C PRO A 125 -12.92 5.41 12.37
N PHE A 126 -12.86 6.05 13.54
CA PHE A 126 -13.48 5.58 14.77
C PHE A 126 -15.01 5.43 14.64
N HIS A 127 -15.66 6.34 13.90
CA HIS A 127 -17.11 6.28 13.61
C HIS A 127 -17.46 5.38 12.42
N ARG A 128 -16.45 4.88 11.70
CA ARG A 128 -16.58 3.99 10.56
C ARG A 128 -16.03 2.59 10.87
N GLY A 129 -16.26 2.15 12.11
CA GLY A 129 -16.11 0.76 12.53
C GLY A 129 -14.71 0.33 12.99
N PHE A 130 -13.73 1.23 13.06
CA PHE A 130 -12.45 0.93 13.70
C PHE A 130 -12.54 1.26 15.19
N GLN A 131 -12.66 0.23 16.03
CA GLN A 131 -12.84 0.34 17.47
C GLN A 131 -11.64 0.95 18.21
N GLU A 132 -10.45 0.84 17.60
CA GLU A 132 -9.23 1.54 18.03
C GLU A 132 -8.61 2.23 16.80
N TYR A 133 -8.25 3.49 16.95
CA TYR A 133 -7.62 4.30 15.91
C TYR A 133 -6.51 5.16 16.48
N TYR A 134 -5.36 5.15 15.84
CA TYR A 134 -4.27 6.08 16.12
C TYR A 134 -3.58 6.48 14.82
N GLY A 135 -3.58 7.78 14.48
CA GLY A 135 -2.89 8.18 13.26
C GLY A 135 -3.27 9.51 12.66
N LEU A 136 -2.77 9.71 11.44
CA LEU A 136 -2.93 10.91 10.64
C LEU A 136 -4.28 10.91 9.91
N LEU A 137 -5.15 11.88 10.22
CA LEU A 137 -6.42 12.08 9.52
C LEU A 137 -6.26 12.74 8.14
N ASP A 138 -5.14 13.43 7.95
CA ASP A 138 -4.76 14.15 6.72
C ASP A 138 -3.90 13.30 5.76
N GLY A 139 -3.36 13.95 4.69
CA GLY A 139 -2.64 13.27 3.61
C GLY A 139 -1.13 13.10 3.83
N CYS A 140 -0.49 13.98 4.58
CA CYS A 140 0.93 13.93 4.91
C CYS A 140 1.18 14.74 6.18
N CYS A 141 2.31 14.54 6.84
CA CYS A 141 2.73 15.30 8.02
C CYS A 141 4.25 15.24 8.19
N ASN A 142 4.78 16.04 9.09
CA ASN A 142 6.13 15.87 9.59
C ASN A 142 6.24 14.55 10.37
N PHE A 143 7.25 13.72 10.08
CA PHE A 143 7.38 12.39 10.69
C PHE A 143 7.86 12.43 12.14
N PHE A 144 8.61 13.47 12.53
CA PHE A 144 9.12 13.63 13.88
C PHE A 144 8.18 14.45 14.79
N ASN A 145 7.38 15.34 14.18
CA ASN A 145 6.36 16.11 14.89
C ASN A 145 5.17 16.39 13.98
N PRO A 146 4.13 15.55 13.96
CA PRO A 146 2.95 15.73 13.10
C PRO A 146 2.21 17.06 13.28
N LEU A 147 2.43 17.78 14.39
CA LEU A 147 1.85 19.10 14.64
C LEU A 147 2.71 20.25 14.11
N GLN A 148 3.92 19.99 13.58
CA GLN A 148 4.69 21.01 12.91
C GLN A 148 3.92 21.50 11.67
N PRO A 149 3.69 22.83 11.54
CA PRO A 149 2.98 23.36 10.37
C PRO A 149 3.68 22.99 9.06
N ASP A 150 2.91 22.75 8.02
CA ASP A 150 3.46 22.70 6.67
C ASP A 150 4.20 24.02 6.35
N PRO A 151 5.16 24.03 5.43
CA PRO A 151 5.77 25.27 4.94
C PRO A 151 4.73 26.25 4.39
N GLU A 152 5.04 27.55 4.44
CA GLU A 152 4.13 28.61 3.97
C GLU A 152 3.68 28.42 2.51
N TYR A 153 4.57 27.98 1.62
CA TYR A 153 4.22 27.70 0.23
C TYR A 153 3.23 26.53 0.06
N LYS A 154 2.97 25.75 1.13
CA LYS A 154 1.90 24.74 1.22
C LYS A 154 0.74 25.22 2.11
N GLY A 155 0.71 26.49 2.47
CA GLY A 155 -0.36 27.13 3.24
C GLY A 155 -0.23 27.07 4.75
N GLY A 156 0.93 26.69 5.32
CA GLY A 156 1.21 26.73 6.77
C GLY A 156 0.26 25.87 7.62
N ARG A 157 -0.35 24.84 7.04
CA ARG A 157 -1.42 24.06 7.68
C ARG A 157 -0.85 23.11 8.74
N ILE A 158 -1.44 23.13 9.94
CA ILE A 158 -1.22 22.08 10.94
C ILE A 158 -2.11 20.90 10.59
N ARG A 159 -1.50 19.72 10.50
CA ARG A 159 -2.18 18.48 10.15
C ARG A 159 -2.92 17.90 11.35
N LYS A 160 -4.08 17.29 11.09
CA LYS A 160 -4.88 16.66 12.13
C LYS A 160 -4.40 15.24 12.38
N PHE A 161 -4.18 14.91 13.64
CA PHE A 161 -3.82 13.59 14.10
C PHE A 161 -4.79 13.16 15.20
N GLY A 162 -5.25 11.92 15.16
CA GLY A 162 -6.27 11.42 16.07
C GLY A 162 -5.81 10.21 16.88
N HIS A 163 -6.42 10.07 18.06
CA HIS A 163 -6.43 8.85 18.85
C HIS A 163 -7.89 8.57 19.24
N ASN A 164 -8.47 7.54 18.67
CA ASN A 164 -9.90 7.29 18.66
C ASN A 164 -10.65 8.53 18.12
N ASP A 165 -11.62 9.07 18.83
CA ASP A 165 -12.39 10.26 18.46
C ASP A 165 -11.77 11.59 18.94
N GLN A 166 -10.59 11.54 19.57
CA GLN A 166 -9.91 12.71 20.11
C GLN A 166 -8.74 13.15 19.22
N LEU A 167 -8.52 14.47 19.12
CA LEU A 167 -7.33 14.99 18.47
C LEU A 167 -6.11 14.90 19.40
N VAL A 168 -5.00 14.43 18.86
CA VAL A 168 -3.71 14.45 19.54
C VAL A 168 -3.14 15.88 19.47
N THR A 169 -2.76 16.42 20.61
CA THR A 169 -2.31 17.81 20.76
C THR A 169 -0.84 17.97 21.18
N SER A 170 -0.12 16.87 21.37
CA SER A 170 1.31 16.85 21.66
C SER A 170 1.96 15.51 21.31
N PHE A 171 3.25 15.54 21.00
CA PHE A 171 4.05 14.36 20.70
C PHE A 171 5.34 14.34 21.56
N PRO A 172 5.85 13.14 21.92
CA PRO A 172 7.15 13.01 22.58
C PRO A 172 8.30 13.54 21.72
N LYS A 173 9.41 13.97 22.37
CA LYS A 173 10.59 14.48 21.64
C LYS A 173 11.23 13.46 20.69
N ASN A 174 11.13 12.16 20.99
CA ASN A 174 11.71 11.08 20.20
C ASN A 174 10.66 10.41 19.29
N TYR A 175 9.60 11.15 18.97
CA TYR A 175 8.53 10.62 18.13
C TYR A 175 8.99 10.39 16.69
N TYR A 176 8.53 9.30 16.09
CA TYR A 176 8.64 9.04 14.67
C TYR A 176 7.41 8.25 14.21
N THR A 177 6.66 8.77 13.25
CA THR A 177 5.33 8.25 12.89
C THR A 177 5.33 6.75 12.59
N THR A 178 6.30 6.26 11.82
CA THR A 178 6.39 4.85 11.44
C THR A 178 6.53 3.92 12.65
N ASP A 179 7.40 4.30 13.61
CA ASP A 179 7.56 3.53 14.84
C ASP A 179 6.26 3.56 15.67
N ALA A 180 5.67 4.75 15.84
CA ALA A 180 4.50 4.94 16.67
C ALA A 180 3.26 4.22 16.14
N PHE A 181 3.09 4.11 14.81
CA PHE A 181 2.01 3.33 14.24
C PHE A 181 2.18 1.83 14.52
N THR A 182 3.42 1.35 14.46
CA THR A 182 3.73 -0.04 14.81
C THR A 182 3.58 -0.30 16.30
N ASP A 183 4.03 0.61 17.17
CA ASP A 183 3.83 0.51 18.61
C ASP A 183 2.35 0.37 18.95
N HIS A 184 1.51 1.27 18.42
CA HIS A 184 0.06 1.21 18.62
C HIS A 184 -0.55 -0.08 18.07
N ALA A 185 -0.09 -0.57 16.91
CA ALA A 185 -0.58 -1.83 16.35
C ALA A 185 -0.23 -3.03 17.25
N ILE A 186 1.02 -3.12 17.70
CA ILE A 186 1.48 -4.18 18.59
C ILE A 186 0.73 -4.13 19.93
N GLU A 187 0.64 -2.96 20.57
CA GLU A 187 -0.07 -2.78 21.84
C GLU A 187 -1.55 -3.18 21.73
N THR A 188 -2.22 -2.79 20.63
CA THR A 188 -3.63 -3.13 20.39
C THR A 188 -3.82 -4.62 20.17
N ILE A 189 -2.96 -5.27 19.39
CA ILE A 189 -2.99 -6.72 19.16
C ILE A 189 -2.73 -7.46 20.47
N GLN A 190 -1.69 -7.08 21.23
CA GLN A 190 -1.37 -7.69 22.53
C GLN A 190 -2.54 -7.56 23.50
N LYS A 191 -3.13 -6.36 23.62
CA LYS A 191 -4.31 -6.12 24.46
C LYS A 191 -5.46 -7.06 24.08
N ASN A 192 -5.75 -7.18 22.79
CA ASN A 192 -6.84 -8.04 22.30
C ASN A 192 -6.58 -9.51 22.63
N VAL A 193 -5.40 -10.05 22.27
CA VAL A 193 -5.05 -11.46 22.48
C VAL A 193 -5.02 -11.83 23.97
N LEU A 194 -4.54 -10.93 24.84
CA LEU A 194 -4.45 -11.17 26.27
C LEU A 194 -5.80 -11.04 27.01
N THR A 195 -6.73 -10.22 26.50
CA THR A 195 -8.04 -10.00 27.15
C THR A 195 -9.14 -10.91 26.62
N ASP A 196 -9.09 -11.27 25.34
CA ASP A 196 -10.07 -12.13 24.67
C ASP A 196 -9.39 -12.95 23.56
N PRO A 197 -8.66 -14.01 23.93
CA PRO A 197 -7.85 -14.80 23.01
C PRO A 197 -8.67 -15.54 21.94
N GLU A 198 -9.98 -15.75 22.19
CA GLU A 198 -10.89 -16.37 21.22
C GLU A 198 -11.38 -15.39 20.15
N ARG A 199 -11.26 -14.09 20.38
CA ARG A 199 -11.73 -13.05 19.48
C ARG A 199 -10.71 -12.75 18.39
N PRO A 200 -11.01 -13.03 17.11
CA PRO A 200 -10.11 -12.67 16.03
C PRO A 200 -10.00 -11.14 15.89
N PHE A 201 -8.88 -10.66 15.36
CA PHE A 201 -8.67 -9.23 15.09
C PHE A 201 -8.46 -8.93 13.62
N PHE A 202 -8.90 -7.74 13.22
CA PHE A 202 -8.55 -7.08 11.98
C PHE A 202 -7.78 -5.79 12.27
N HIS A 203 -6.55 -5.72 11.83
CA HIS A 203 -5.72 -4.52 11.99
C HIS A 203 -5.30 -3.97 10.63
N HIS A 204 -5.73 -2.75 10.29
CA HIS A 204 -5.27 -2.04 9.10
C HIS A 204 -4.12 -1.09 9.48
N ILE A 205 -2.88 -1.43 9.08
CA ILE A 205 -1.70 -0.61 9.33
C ILE A 205 -1.42 0.20 8.07
N THR A 206 -1.48 1.52 8.18
CA THR A 206 -1.37 2.43 7.04
C THR A 206 -0.24 3.42 7.27
N TYR A 207 0.98 3.02 6.92
CA TYR A 207 2.14 3.89 7.09
C TYR A 207 2.02 5.15 6.22
N THR A 208 2.53 6.28 6.75
CA THR A 208 2.76 7.50 5.96
C THR A 208 4.06 7.41 5.16
N ALA A 209 4.99 6.55 5.56
CA ALA A 209 6.23 6.30 4.84
C ALA A 209 5.96 5.46 3.56
N PRO A 210 6.74 5.67 2.51
CA PRO A 210 7.81 6.66 2.33
C PRO A 210 7.37 7.99 1.65
N HIS A 211 6.10 8.42 1.79
CA HIS A 211 5.60 9.69 1.26
C HIS A 211 6.42 10.89 1.80
N TYR A 212 6.59 11.91 0.98
CA TYR A 212 7.22 13.16 1.44
C TYR A 212 6.42 13.85 2.59
N PRO A 213 7.07 14.68 3.44
CA PRO A 213 8.47 15.11 3.38
C PRO A 213 9.43 13.96 3.67
N LEU A 214 10.58 13.97 2.99
CA LEU A 214 11.64 12.96 3.16
C LEU A 214 12.31 13.16 4.52
N HIS A 215 11.80 12.49 5.51
CA HIS A 215 12.28 12.51 6.89
C HIS A 215 12.70 11.12 7.32
N ALA A 216 13.95 10.94 7.71
CA ALA A 216 14.46 9.67 8.20
C ALA A 216 15.48 9.84 9.32
N LYS A 217 15.66 8.78 10.10
CA LYS A 217 16.63 8.76 11.19
C LYS A 217 18.06 8.76 10.63
N PRO A 218 18.99 9.58 11.16
CA PRO A 218 20.35 9.69 10.62
C PRO A 218 21.09 8.34 10.51
N LYS A 219 20.86 7.42 11.46
CA LYS A 219 21.47 6.09 11.45
C LYS A 219 21.04 5.25 10.23
N ASP A 220 19.79 5.41 9.79
CA ASP A 220 19.23 4.65 8.66
C ASP A 220 19.66 5.30 7.33
N ILE A 221 19.72 6.65 7.24
CA ILE A 221 20.26 7.37 6.09
C ILE A 221 21.72 6.96 5.80
N ALA A 222 22.52 6.82 6.84
CA ALA A 222 23.95 6.48 6.71
C ALA A 222 24.19 5.13 5.98
N LYS A 223 23.25 4.19 6.02
CA LYS A 223 23.31 2.91 5.30
C LYS A 223 23.29 3.07 3.77
N TYR A 224 22.65 4.14 3.28
CA TYR A 224 22.34 4.34 1.86
C TYR A 224 23.14 5.44 1.18
N LYS A 225 23.92 6.23 1.93
CA LYS A 225 24.73 7.32 1.40
C LYS A 225 25.70 6.80 0.32
N GLY A 226 25.64 7.39 -0.88
CA GLY A 226 26.48 7.04 -2.02
C GLY A 226 25.99 5.84 -2.83
N LYS A 227 24.91 5.16 -2.43
CA LYS A 227 24.39 4.00 -3.15
C LYS A 227 23.66 4.35 -4.46
N PHE A 228 23.22 5.61 -4.63
CA PHE A 228 22.40 6.05 -5.77
C PHE A 228 23.13 6.97 -6.76
N LEU A 229 24.46 7.15 -6.61
CA LEU A 229 25.30 7.92 -7.54
C LEU A 229 25.35 7.34 -8.97
N MET A 230 24.82 6.14 -9.17
CA MET A 230 24.66 5.53 -10.48
C MET A 230 23.57 6.19 -11.34
N GLY A 231 22.68 6.95 -10.72
CA GLY A 231 21.54 7.59 -11.38
C GLY A 231 20.32 6.70 -11.60
N TRP A 232 19.23 7.34 -11.99
CA TRP A 232 17.92 6.70 -12.09
C TRP A 232 17.80 5.70 -13.24
N GLU A 233 18.39 5.96 -14.43
CA GLU A 233 18.39 5.02 -15.56
C GLU A 233 19.15 3.73 -15.19
N LYS A 234 20.34 3.88 -14.61
CA LYS A 234 21.17 2.73 -14.22
C LYS A 234 20.55 1.91 -13.09
N MET A 235 19.89 2.59 -12.14
CA MET A 235 19.15 1.92 -11.10
C MET A 235 18.00 1.09 -11.69
N ARG A 236 17.24 1.61 -12.65
CA ARG A 236 16.17 0.87 -13.35
C ARG A 236 16.69 -0.36 -14.06
N GLU A 237 17.80 -0.24 -14.80
CA GLU A 237 18.44 -1.38 -15.47
C GLU A 237 18.83 -2.48 -14.47
N GLN A 238 19.43 -2.11 -13.35
CA GLN A 238 19.83 -3.07 -12.32
C GLN A 238 18.62 -3.75 -11.65
N ARG A 239 17.55 -2.99 -11.37
CA ARG A 239 16.30 -3.55 -10.85
C ARG A 239 15.69 -4.54 -11.83
N TYR A 240 15.62 -4.18 -13.11
CA TYR A 240 15.11 -5.03 -14.17
C TYR A 240 15.87 -6.36 -14.28
N GLU A 241 17.20 -6.32 -14.25
CA GLU A 241 18.03 -7.55 -14.30
C GLU A 241 17.82 -8.42 -13.05
N ARG A 242 17.66 -7.83 -11.86
CA ARG A 242 17.33 -8.59 -10.64
C ARG A 242 15.93 -9.22 -10.73
N GLN A 243 14.94 -8.53 -11.24
CA GLN A 243 13.58 -9.05 -11.44
C GLN A 243 13.56 -10.26 -12.39
N LEU A 244 14.33 -10.20 -13.49
CA LEU A 244 14.52 -11.32 -14.40
C LEU A 244 15.21 -12.51 -13.71
N ALA A 245 16.28 -12.25 -12.97
CA ALA A 245 17.01 -13.28 -12.23
C ALA A 245 16.17 -13.99 -11.17
N MET A 246 15.19 -13.26 -10.56
CA MET A 246 14.23 -13.81 -9.60
C MET A 246 13.09 -14.59 -10.26
N GLY A 247 12.96 -14.55 -11.59
CA GLY A 247 11.79 -15.08 -12.29
C GLY A 247 10.48 -14.34 -11.97
N LEU A 248 10.58 -13.10 -11.49
CA LEU A 248 9.42 -12.25 -11.22
C LEU A 248 8.77 -11.74 -12.50
N ILE A 249 9.59 -11.48 -13.51
CA ILE A 249 9.22 -11.03 -14.85
C ILE A 249 10.00 -11.84 -15.91
N ASP A 250 9.59 -11.75 -17.17
CA ASP A 250 10.26 -12.32 -18.34
C ASP A 250 10.57 -11.24 -19.39
N ARG A 251 11.59 -11.50 -20.26
CA ARG A 251 12.03 -10.54 -21.28
C ARG A 251 11.07 -10.40 -22.47
N GLU A 252 10.16 -11.35 -22.65
CA GLU A 252 9.26 -11.35 -23.80
C GLU A 252 8.14 -10.34 -23.61
N ARG A 253 7.58 -10.28 -22.40
CA ARG A 253 6.43 -9.44 -22.06
C ARG A 253 6.80 -8.15 -21.32
N TYR A 254 7.95 -8.14 -20.63
CA TYR A 254 8.40 -7.00 -19.84
C TYR A 254 9.65 -6.41 -20.48
N GLN A 255 9.50 -5.32 -21.19
CA GLN A 255 10.63 -4.57 -21.72
C GLN A 255 10.89 -3.36 -20.83
N ILE A 256 12.15 -3.05 -20.57
CA ILE A 256 12.46 -1.84 -19.82
C ILE A 256 12.00 -0.61 -20.62
N THR A 257 11.16 0.21 -20.03
CA THR A 257 10.62 1.38 -20.71
C THR A 257 11.68 2.48 -20.83
N PRO A 258 11.62 3.31 -21.92
CA PRO A 258 12.46 4.49 -22.05
C PRO A 258 12.27 5.47 -20.89
N THR A 259 13.21 6.40 -20.76
CA THR A 259 13.13 7.50 -19.79
C THR A 259 11.84 8.30 -20.02
N ASP A 260 11.07 8.52 -18.93
CA ASP A 260 9.84 9.31 -18.99
C ASP A 260 10.13 10.78 -19.38
N SER A 261 9.19 11.40 -20.07
CA SER A 261 9.35 12.74 -20.62
C SER A 261 9.50 13.85 -19.56
N ASP A 262 9.10 13.59 -18.33
CA ASP A 262 9.22 14.51 -17.19
C ASP A 262 10.45 14.22 -16.30
N ALA A 263 11.20 13.15 -16.59
CA ALA A 263 12.45 12.88 -15.92
C ALA A 263 13.56 13.85 -16.34
N TYR A 264 14.41 14.21 -15.39
CA TYR A 264 15.55 15.10 -15.62
C TYR A 264 16.74 14.34 -16.24
N ASN A 265 17.71 15.08 -16.76
CA ASN A 265 18.96 14.50 -17.25
C ASN A 265 19.94 14.34 -16.08
N TRP A 266 20.42 13.11 -15.85
CA TRP A 266 21.34 12.77 -14.75
C TRP A 266 22.68 13.53 -14.82
N GLU A 267 23.24 13.69 -16.04
CA GLU A 267 24.53 14.34 -16.23
C GLU A 267 24.53 15.84 -15.87
N SER A 268 23.36 16.46 -15.92
CA SER A 268 23.17 17.88 -15.55
C SER A 268 22.61 18.08 -14.15
N ALA A 269 22.26 17.00 -13.45
CA ALA A 269 21.73 17.06 -12.10
C ALA A 269 22.83 17.27 -11.04
N ASP A 270 22.47 17.83 -9.89
CA ASP A 270 23.31 17.73 -8.69
C ASP A 270 23.23 16.29 -8.15
N GLN A 271 24.17 15.47 -8.62
CA GLN A 271 24.18 14.04 -8.32
C GLN A 271 24.32 13.76 -6.82
N GLY A 272 25.00 14.63 -6.07
CA GLY A 272 25.14 14.48 -4.61
C GLY A 272 23.81 14.73 -3.89
N PHE A 273 23.06 15.75 -4.31
CA PHE A 273 21.72 16.03 -3.80
C PHE A 273 20.72 14.93 -4.15
N GLU A 274 20.78 14.42 -5.39
CA GLU A 274 19.91 13.33 -5.85
C GLU A 274 20.19 12.01 -5.10
N ASP A 275 21.47 11.64 -4.93
CA ASP A 275 21.86 10.50 -4.11
C ASP A 275 21.33 10.64 -2.69
N HIS A 276 21.49 11.83 -2.08
CA HIS A 276 21.04 12.07 -0.72
C HIS A 276 19.51 11.95 -0.59
N ARG A 277 18.73 12.54 -1.51
CA ARG A 277 17.26 12.40 -1.50
C ARG A 277 16.84 10.94 -1.54
N MET A 278 17.42 10.16 -2.45
CA MET A 278 17.09 8.75 -2.58
C MET A 278 17.60 7.93 -1.38
N ALA A 279 18.72 8.29 -0.78
CA ALA A 279 19.21 7.65 0.44
C ALA A 279 18.25 7.87 1.63
N VAL A 280 17.66 9.06 1.75
CA VAL A 280 16.65 9.33 2.79
C VAL A 280 15.37 8.52 2.53
N TYR A 281 14.91 8.48 1.29
CA TYR A 281 13.77 7.66 0.91
C TYR A 281 13.99 6.17 1.22
N ALA A 282 15.14 5.63 0.82
CA ALA A 282 15.52 4.24 1.11
C ALA A 282 15.56 3.96 2.62
N ALA A 283 16.03 4.92 3.42
CA ALA A 283 16.00 4.83 4.88
C ALA A 283 14.58 4.82 5.46
N MET A 284 13.63 5.52 4.82
CA MET A 284 12.21 5.46 5.22
C MET A 284 11.60 4.09 4.91
N VAL A 285 11.91 3.49 3.76
CA VAL A 285 11.47 2.13 3.39
C VAL A 285 12.08 1.08 4.32
N ASP A 286 13.40 1.16 4.57
CA ASP A 286 14.12 0.30 5.53
C ASP A 286 13.49 0.38 6.94
N ASN A 287 13.13 1.60 7.40
CA ASN A 287 12.47 1.74 8.69
C ASN A 287 11.08 1.11 8.73
N VAL A 288 10.32 1.13 7.63
CA VAL A 288 9.06 0.37 7.51
C VAL A 288 9.34 -1.12 7.67
N ASP A 289 10.36 -1.64 6.98
CA ASP A 289 10.73 -3.07 7.07
C ASP A 289 11.16 -3.46 8.48
N GLN A 290 11.98 -2.64 9.18
CA GLN A 290 12.35 -2.85 10.58
C GLN A 290 11.10 -2.96 11.48
N ASN A 291 10.10 -2.12 11.25
CA ASN A 291 8.85 -2.10 11.99
C ASN A 291 7.96 -3.31 11.66
N ILE A 292 7.94 -3.78 10.43
CA ILE A 292 7.29 -5.06 10.06
C ILE A 292 7.97 -6.21 10.79
N GLY A 293 9.30 -6.23 10.90
CA GLY A 293 10.03 -7.23 11.70
C GLY A 293 9.61 -7.24 13.18
N ARG A 294 9.43 -6.05 13.78
CA ARG A 294 8.91 -5.93 15.17
C ARG A 294 7.49 -6.50 15.30
N LEU A 295 6.63 -6.22 14.33
CA LEU A 295 5.27 -6.75 14.30
C LEU A 295 5.26 -8.30 14.20
N LEU A 296 6.05 -8.86 13.26
CA LEU A 296 6.17 -10.32 13.12
C LEU A 296 6.69 -10.99 14.37
N GLN A 297 7.68 -10.40 15.03
CA GLN A 297 8.20 -10.88 16.30
C GLN A 297 7.11 -10.88 17.40
N ALA A 298 6.32 -9.80 17.49
CA ALA A 298 5.23 -9.72 18.46
C ALA A 298 4.14 -10.76 18.20
N LEU A 299 3.75 -11.02 16.95
CA LEU A 299 2.79 -12.07 16.59
C LEU A 299 3.28 -13.45 17.00
N LYS A 300 4.57 -13.73 16.78
CA LYS A 300 5.21 -14.99 17.18
C LYS A 300 5.27 -15.17 18.70
N GLU A 301 5.59 -14.10 19.43
CA GLU A 301 5.62 -14.12 20.91
C GLU A 301 4.22 -14.32 21.51
N LEU A 302 3.17 -13.89 20.80
CA LEU A 302 1.77 -14.11 21.16
C LEU A 302 1.22 -15.47 20.67
N GLU A 303 2.00 -16.25 19.93
CA GLU A 303 1.61 -17.54 19.36
C GLU A 303 0.34 -17.44 18.46
N VAL A 304 0.20 -16.35 17.68
CA VAL A 304 -0.93 -16.11 16.77
C VAL A 304 -0.53 -16.01 15.30
N ASP A 305 0.76 -16.05 14.98
CA ASP A 305 1.30 -15.91 13.63
C ASP A 305 0.80 -17.00 12.68
N ASP A 306 0.66 -18.25 13.14
CA ASP A 306 0.18 -19.37 12.34
C ASP A 306 -1.27 -19.21 11.85
N ASN A 307 -2.10 -18.46 12.58
CA ASN A 307 -3.49 -18.18 12.21
C ASN A 307 -3.71 -16.71 11.82
N THR A 308 -2.71 -16.06 11.24
CA THR A 308 -2.78 -14.67 10.81
C THR A 308 -2.48 -14.55 9.32
N LEU A 309 -3.42 -13.96 8.55
CA LEU A 309 -3.15 -13.48 7.19
C LEU A 309 -2.52 -12.10 7.26
N ILE A 310 -1.38 -11.92 6.60
CA ILE A 310 -0.77 -10.60 6.36
C ILE A 310 -0.79 -10.31 4.87
N CYS A 311 -1.36 -9.15 4.47
CA CYS A 311 -1.25 -8.60 3.14
C CYS A 311 -0.48 -7.28 3.18
N PHE A 312 0.53 -7.13 2.31
CA PHE A 312 1.34 -5.92 2.18
C PHE A 312 1.25 -5.35 0.77
N LEU A 313 1.05 -4.02 0.65
CA LEU A 313 1.00 -3.32 -0.64
C LEU A 313 1.31 -1.82 -0.49
N SER A 314 1.45 -1.11 -1.64
CA SER A 314 1.49 0.37 -1.71
C SER A 314 0.18 0.94 -2.24
N ASP A 315 -0.19 2.15 -1.83
CA ASP A 315 -1.44 2.80 -2.26
C ASP A 315 -1.39 3.42 -3.67
N ASN A 316 -0.22 3.65 -4.22
CA ASN A 316 0.05 4.04 -5.61
C ASN A 316 1.53 3.78 -5.94
N GLY A 317 1.92 4.04 -7.18
CA GLY A 317 3.33 4.01 -7.57
C GLY A 317 4.15 5.15 -6.96
N GLY A 318 5.46 5.13 -7.16
CA GLY A 318 6.41 6.13 -6.67
C GLY A 318 5.98 7.56 -7.01
N CYS A 319 6.31 8.51 -6.15
CA CYS A 319 5.80 9.88 -6.19
C CYS A 319 6.74 10.82 -6.93
N ALA A 320 6.21 11.50 -7.94
CA ALA A 320 6.93 12.51 -8.75
C ALA A 320 6.71 13.96 -8.28
N GLU A 321 5.94 14.17 -7.22
CA GLU A 321 5.66 15.52 -6.71
C GLU A 321 6.94 16.19 -6.18
N GLU A 322 7.10 17.49 -6.42
CA GLU A 322 8.21 18.33 -5.92
C GLU A 322 7.70 19.61 -5.25
N PRO A 323 6.97 19.51 -4.15
CA PRO A 323 6.53 20.71 -3.45
C PRO A 323 7.73 21.49 -2.92
N GLY A 324 7.78 22.79 -3.22
CA GLY A 324 8.89 23.70 -2.83
C GLY A 324 10.11 23.66 -3.75
N GLY A 325 10.07 22.89 -4.84
CA GLY A 325 11.15 22.83 -5.83
C GLY A 325 12.35 21.99 -5.40
N ARG A 326 13.45 22.09 -6.15
CA ARG A 326 14.66 21.26 -5.99
C ARG A 326 15.95 22.08 -5.96
N ASN A 327 15.98 23.19 -5.22
CA ASN A 327 17.21 23.92 -5.04
C ASN A 327 18.09 23.24 -3.98
N PRO A 328 19.22 22.62 -4.34
CA PRO A 328 20.07 21.89 -3.40
C PRO A 328 20.72 22.80 -2.33
N GLU A 329 20.86 24.11 -2.63
CA GLU A 329 21.40 25.06 -1.66
C GLU A 329 20.41 25.42 -0.55
N GLU A 330 19.10 25.22 -0.81
CA GLU A 330 18.01 25.60 0.09
C GLU A 330 17.31 24.40 0.70
N ARG A 331 17.63 23.17 0.28
CA ARG A 331 16.92 21.95 0.64
C ARG A 331 17.85 20.88 1.18
N ASN A 332 17.43 20.25 2.28
CA ASN A 332 18.16 19.16 2.91
C ASN A 332 17.19 18.05 3.36
N ALA A 333 17.15 16.94 2.64
CA ALA A 333 16.33 15.80 3.03
C ALA A 333 16.85 15.16 4.33
N GLY A 334 15.93 14.61 5.13
CA GLY A 334 16.23 13.85 6.34
C GLY A 334 15.75 14.48 7.63
N PRO A 335 16.17 15.71 8.00
CA PRO A 335 15.77 16.32 9.26
C PRO A 335 14.33 16.87 9.23
N ALA A 336 13.76 17.09 10.42
CA ALA A 336 12.39 17.52 10.63
C ALA A 336 12.04 18.94 10.13
N ASP A 337 13.04 19.77 9.94
CA ASP A 337 12.91 21.20 9.64
C ASP A 337 12.89 21.53 8.15
N ASP A 338 13.05 20.55 7.28
CA ASP A 338 12.91 20.74 5.83
C ASP A 338 11.76 19.91 5.23
N TYR A 339 11.39 20.23 4.00
CA TYR A 339 10.25 19.65 3.30
C TYR A 339 10.62 19.29 1.86
N VAL A 340 11.29 18.16 1.69
CA VAL A 340 11.83 17.66 0.43
C VAL A 340 11.02 16.48 -0.08
N ALA A 341 10.93 16.35 -1.39
CA ALA A 341 10.35 15.19 -2.08
C ALA A 341 11.32 14.66 -3.14
N LEU A 342 11.05 13.48 -3.71
CA LEU A 342 11.95 12.82 -4.67
C LEU A 342 11.93 13.45 -6.07
N GLY A 343 10.75 13.90 -6.52
CA GLY A 343 10.57 14.41 -7.87
C GLY A 343 10.42 13.33 -8.94
N PRO A 344 10.22 13.76 -10.22
CA PRO A 344 9.76 12.88 -11.29
C PRO A 344 10.75 11.80 -11.69
N SER A 345 12.04 12.08 -11.66
CA SER A 345 13.07 11.11 -12.08
C SER A 345 13.11 9.88 -11.17
N TRP A 346 13.17 10.10 -9.86
CA TRP A 346 13.12 9.00 -8.89
C TRP A 346 11.71 8.38 -8.84
N GLY A 347 10.63 9.19 -8.90
CA GLY A 347 9.26 8.69 -8.94
C GLY A 347 9.01 7.70 -10.10
N TRP A 348 9.59 7.97 -11.29
CA TRP A 348 9.61 7.04 -12.40
C TRP A 348 10.53 5.83 -12.14
N ALA A 349 11.74 6.07 -11.65
CA ALA A 349 12.73 5.03 -11.45
C ALA A 349 12.28 3.94 -10.47
N GLN A 350 11.50 4.30 -9.48
CA GLN A 350 10.92 3.42 -8.47
C GLN A 350 9.97 2.35 -9.03
N ASN A 351 9.43 2.57 -10.24
CA ASN A 351 8.43 1.68 -10.84
C ASN A 351 9.01 0.76 -11.92
N ALA A 352 10.34 0.55 -11.96
CA ALA A 352 10.96 -0.32 -12.95
C ALA A 352 10.27 -1.71 -13.00
N PRO A 353 9.95 -2.27 -14.18
CA PRO A 353 10.27 -1.77 -15.52
C PRO A 353 9.22 -0.84 -16.13
N PHE A 354 8.13 -0.56 -15.42
CA PHE A 354 6.97 0.16 -15.92
C PHE A 354 7.25 1.64 -16.19
N ARG A 355 6.43 2.25 -17.03
CA ARG A 355 6.42 3.69 -17.32
C ARG A 355 5.50 4.41 -16.35
N ARG A 356 5.75 5.71 -16.16
CA ARG A 356 4.96 6.60 -15.30
C ARG A 356 5.08 6.26 -13.81
N HIS A 357 4.25 6.92 -13.01
CA HIS A 357 4.33 6.99 -11.56
C HIS A 357 2.97 7.40 -10.98
N LYS A 358 2.87 7.67 -9.69
CA LYS A 358 1.69 8.16 -8.98
C LYS A 358 0.89 9.18 -9.81
N SER A 359 -0.42 9.08 -9.78
CA SER A 359 -1.41 9.90 -10.52
C SER A 359 -1.53 9.57 -12.00
N TRP A 360 -0.70 8.68 -12.55
CA TRP A 360 -0.83 8.14 -13.89
C TRP A 360 -1.48 6.76 -13.86
N LEU A 361 -2.20 6.40 -14.92
CA LEU A 361 -2.98 5.17 -14.97
C LEU A 361 -2.31 4.07 -15.80
N GLN A 362 -1.11 4.35 -16.30
CA GLN A 362 -0.18 3.34 -16.79
C GLN A 362 0.26 2.44 -15.63
N GLU A 363 0.91 1.30 -15.96
CA GLU A 363 1.30 0.29 -14.98
C GLU A 363 2.16 0.86 -13.84
N GLY A 364 3.06 1.81 -14.09
CA GLY A 364 3.90 2.41 -13.03
C GLY A 364 3.14 3.23 -11.99
N GLY A 365 1.93 3.69 -12.29
CA GLY A 365 1.09 4.38 -11.31
C GLY A 365 0.06 3.48 -10.63
N SER A 366 -0.48 2.49 -11.35
CA SER A 366 -1.63 1.69 -10.92
C SER A 366 -1.30 0.25 -10.50
N ASN A 367 -0.18 -0.33 -10.95
CA ASN A 367 0.27 -1.64 -10.47
C ASN A 367 1.10 -1.47 -9.19
N THR A 368 0.86 -2.31 -8.20
CA THR A 368 1.51 -2.24 -6.88
C THR A 368 2.15 -3.58 -6.51
N PRO A 369 3.30 -3.59 -5.80
CA PRO A 369 3.76 -4.82 -5.18
C PRO A 369 2.70 -5.30 -4.18
N MET A 370 2.39 -6.59 -4.18
CA MET A 370 1.46 -7.19 -3.23
C MET A 370 2.00 -8.53 -2.77
N ILE A 371 2.17 -8.66 -1.45
CA ILE A 371 2.59 -9.89 -0.77
C ILE A 371 1.42 -10.39 0.07
N ALA A 372 1.07 -11.67 -0.05
CA ALA A 372 0.15 -12.35 0.85
C ALA A 372 0.92 -13.44 1.59
N TRP A 373 0.90 -13.39 2.91
CA TRP A 373 1.53 -14.36 3.79
C TRP A 373 0.51 -14.93 4.77
N TRP A 374 0.36 -16.25 4.78
CA TRP A 374 -0.50 -16.98 5.71
C TRP A 374 0.04 -18.41 5.84
N PRO A 375 0.70 -18.73 6.93
CA PRO A 375 1.33 -20.04 7.12
C PRO A 375 0.37 -21.21 6.91
N GLY A 376 0.80 -22.19 6.14
CA GLY A 376 0.01 -23.38 5.83
C GLY A 376 -1.22 -23.19 4.93
N LYS A 377 -1.55 -21.95 4.53
CA LYS A 377 -2.68 -21.62 3.65
C LYS A 377 -2.22 -21.03 2.32
N VAL A 378 -1.22 -20.16 2.33
CA VAL A 378 -0.59 -19.61 1.13
C VAL A 378 0.67 -20.41 0.82
N LYS A 379 0.86 -20.80 -0.44
CA LYS A 379 2.03 -21.56 -0.87
C LYS A 379 3.30 -20.70 -0.77
N ALA A 380 4.25 -21.11 0.05
CA ALA A 380 5.51 -20.41 0.24
C ALA A 380 6.29 -20.22 -1.08
N GLY A 381 6.87 -19.04 -1.27
CA GLY A 381 7.73 -18.66 -2.39
C GLY A 381 7.01 -18.60 -3.75
N SER A 382 5.67 -18.63 -3.75
CA SER A 382 4.90 -18.61 -4.99
C SER A 382 4.81 -17.21 -5.62
N ILE A 383 4.70 -17.19 -6.94
CA ILE A 383 4.43 -15.98 -7.73
C ILE A 383 3.15 -16.24 -8.51
N THR A 384 2.25 -15.26 -8.55
CA THR A 384 1.01 -15.34 -9.31
C THR A 384 0.87 -14.18 -10.29
N GLU A 385 0.44 -14.48 -11.50
CA GLU A 385 0.07 -13.50 -12.52
C GLU A 385 -1.44 -13.23 -12.54
N GLN A 386 -2.20 -13.87 -11.66
CA GLN A 386 -3.63 -13.60 -11.59
C GLN A 386 -3.88 -12.16 -11.15
N THR A 387 -4.71 -11.48 -11.90
CA THR A 387 -5.04 -10.09 -11.67
C THR A 387 -5.84 -9.93 -10.38
N GLY A 388 -5.35 -9.05 -9.48
CA GLY A 388 -6.05 -8.61 -8.29
C GLY A 388 -6.23 -7.09 -8.29
N HIS A 389 -7.16 -6.60 -7.47
CA HIS A 389 -7.38 -5.19 -7.23
C HIS A 389 -7.70 -4.94 -5.75
N ILE A 390 -7.40 -3.76 -5.24
CA ILE A 390 -7.65 -3.41 -3.83
C ILE A 390 -9.12 -3.56 -3.39
N VAL A 391 -10.08 -3.48 -4.29
CA VAL A 391 -11.50 -3.73 -4.00
C VAL A 391 -11.77 -5.18 -3.56
N ASP A 392 -10.85 -6.10 -3.85
CA ASP A 392 -10.98 -7.53 -3.58
C ASP A 392 -10.83 -7.88 -2.10
N PHE A 393 -10.17 -7.03 -1.32
CA PHE A 393 -9.96 -7.29 0.11
C PHE A 393 -11.28 -7.38 0.88
N MET A 394 -12.28 -6.55 0.58
CA MET A 394 -13.59 -6.64 1.23
C MET A 394 -14.22 -8.02 0.99
N ALA A 395 -14.29 -8.48 -0.26
CA ALA A 395 -14.86 -9.79 -0.58
C ALA A 395 -14.05 -10.94 0.04
N THR A 396 -12.72 -10.81 0.05
CA THR A 396 -11.81 -11.80 0.64
C THR A 396 -12.00 -11.93 2.14
N PHE A 397 -12.04 -10.80 2.85
CA PHE A 397 -12.15 -10.80 4.31
C PHE A 397 -13.55 -11.17 4.80
N ILE A 398 -14.59 -10.84 4.03
CA ILE A 398 -15.96 -11.33 4.28
C ILE A 398 -16.01 -12.86 4.23
N GLU A 399 -15.44 -13.46 3.18
CA GLU A 399 -15.40 -14.93 3.05
C GLU A 399 -14.57 -15.58 4.16
N MET A 400 -13.42 -14.99 4.54
CA MET A 400 -12.58 -15.49 5.64
C MET A 400 -13.26 -15.39 7.01
N ALA A 401 -14.03 -14.34 7.23
CA ALA A 401 -14.69 -14.06 8.49
C ALA A 401 -16.06 -14.73 8.62
N ASP A 402 -16.55 -15.41 7.59
CA ASP A 402 -17.94 -15.85 7.46
C ASP A 402 -18.91 -14.69 7.76
N ALA A 403 -18.58 -13.50 7.26
CA ALA A 403 -19.31 -12.27 7.50
C ALA A 403 -20.39 -12.03 6.45
N THR A 404 -21.38 -11.22 6.81
CA THR A 404 -22.46 -10.82 5.88
C THR A 404 -22.24 -9.39 5.42
N TYR A 405 -22.17 -9.17 4.09
CA TYR A 405 -22.20 -7.81 3.54
C TYR A 405 -23.61 -7.25 3.65
N PRO A 406 -23.84 -6.10 4.32
CA PRO A 406 -25.18 -5.61 4.59
C PRO A 406 -25.85 -5.03 3.33
N ILE A 407 -27.13 -5.32 3.12
CA ILE A 407 -27.96 -4.68 2.08
C ILE A 407 -28.43 -3.30 2.54
N LYS A 408 -28.63 -3.12 3.86
CA LYS A 408 -29.04 -1.85 4.47
C LYS A 408 -28.27 -1.61 5.77
N ARG A 409 -27.94 -0.34 6.03
CA ARG A 409 -27.33 0.12 7.29
C ARG A 409 -27.84 1.51 7.62
N ASN A 410 -28.22 1.77 8.89
CA ASN A 410 -28.73 3.07 9.36
C ASN A 410 -29.86 3.66 8.49
N GLY A 411 -30.72 2.78 7.97
CA GLY A 411 -31.86 3.20 7.13
C GLY A 411 -31.55 3.39 5.64
N GLU A 412 -30.27 3.39 5.24
CA GLU A 412 -29.85 3.55 3.85
C GLU A 412 -29.63 2.20 3.16
N THR A 413 -29.87 2.14 1.87
CA THR A 413 -29.49 1.01 1.02
C THR A 413 -28.01 1.12 0.68
N ILE A 414 -27.25 0.09 1.01
CA ILE A 414 -25.80 0.03 0.79
C ILE A 414 -25.50 -0.33 -0.66
N LEU A 415 -24.48 0.31 -1.23
CA LEU A 415 -23.98 -0.02 -2.57
C LEU A 415 -23.51 -1.47 -2.60
N PRO A 416 -23.83 -2.22 -3.69
CA PRO A 416 -23.45 -3.63 -3.78
C PRO A 416 -21.91 -3.78 -3.84
N LEU A 417 -21.41 -4.85 -3.24
CA LEU A 417 -20.00 -5.23 -3.28
C LEU A 417 -19.52 -5.43 -4.72
N GLU A 418 -18.35 -4.87 -5.06
CA GLU A 418 -17.79 -4.93 -6.42
C GLU A 418 -16.52 -5.80 -6.49
N GLY A 419 -15.87 -6.07 -5.36
CA GLY A 419 -14.69 -6.93 -5.27
C GLY A 419 -15.01 -8.41 -5.42
N LYS A 420 -13.98 -9.21 -5.67
CA LYS A 420 -14.03 -10.68 -5.75
C LYS A 420 -12.99 -11.28 -4.82
N SER A 421 -13.33 -12.36 -4.13
CA SER A 421 -12.42 -13.01 -3.17
C SER A 421 -11.12 -13.47 -3.83
N LEU A 422 -10.01 -13.26 -3.11
CA LEU A 422 -8.67 -13.74 -3.44
C LEU A 422 -8.37 -15.12 -2.85
N LEU A 423 -9.22 -15.67 -1.98
CA LEU A 423 -8.97 -16.95 -1.30
C LEU A 423 -8.64 -18.10 -2.27
N PRO A 424 -9.33 -18.25 -3.42
CA PRO A 424 -8.94 -19.28 -4.38
C PRO A 424 -7.51 -19.13 -4.89
N VAL A 425 -7.02 -17.87 -5.05
CA VAL A 425 -5.65 -17.58 -5.49
C VAL A 425 -4.67 -17.88 -4.35
N PHE A 426 -4.96 -17.48 -3.13
CA PHE A 426 -4.15 -17.78 -1.96
C PHE A 426 -3.96 -19.28 -1.74
N ALA A 427 -4.99 -20.07 -2.01
CA ALA A 427 -4.93 -21.53 -2.01
C ALA A 427 -4.19 -22.15 -3.21
N GLY A 428 -3.58 -21.35 -4.09
CA GLY A 428 -2.86 -21.81 -5.28
C GLY A 428 -3.76 -22.21 -6.47
N GLY A 429 -5.07 -21.93 -6.38
CA GLY A 429 -6.05 -22.17 -7.45
C GLY A 429 -6.19 -20.97 -8.39
N LYS A 430 -7.27 -20.99 -9.18
CA LYS A 430 -7.62 -19.90 -10.11
C LYS A 430 -8.99 -19.34 -9.75
N ARG A 431 -9.19 -18.05 -9.98
CA ARG A 431 -10.50 -17.38 -9.92
C ARG A 431 -10.85 -16.72 -11.24
N SER A 432 -12.13 -16.45 -11.46
CA SER A 432 -12.54 -15.54 -12.53
C SER A 432 -12.08 -14.13 -12.21
N GLY A 433 -11.29 -13.54 -13.09
CA GLY A 433 -10.88 -12.13 -13.00
C GLY A 433 -12.06 -11.17 -13.01
N HIS A 434 -11.79 -9.88 -12.80
CA HIS A 434 -12.79 -8.85 -13.03
C HIS A 434 -13.17 -8.81 -14.51
N GLY A 435 -14.47 -8.59 -14.81
CA GLY A 435 -14.91 -8.37 -16.17
C GLY A 435 -14.30 -7.14 -16.80
N TYR A 436 -14.00 -6.16 -15.94
CA TYR A 436 -13.28 -4.93 -16.29
C TYR A 436 -12.59 -4.34 -15.05
N MET A 437 -11.62 -3.46 -15.28
CA MET A 437 -11.10 -2.49 -14.31
C MET A 437 -11.11 -1.10 -14.95
N ALA A 438 -11.49 -0.09 -14.18
CA ALA A 438 -11.63 1.27 -14.72
C ALA A 438 -11.12 2.31 -13.73
N TRP A 439 -10.46 3.33 -14.24
CA TRP A 439 -9.81 4.38 -13.48
C TRP A 439 -10.09 5.76 -14.06
N GLU A 440 -10.14 6.74 -13.19
CA GLU A 440 -10.04 8.17 -13.50
C GLU A 440 -9.26 8.86 -12.40
N TRP A 441 -8.29 9.67 -12.78
CA TRP A 441 -7.63 10.58 -11.86
C TRP A 441 -7.06 11.80 -12.58
N SER A 442 -7.45 13.01 -12.15
CA SER A 442 -6.83 14.27 -12.60
C SER A 442 -6.78 14.44 -14.13
N GLY A 443 -7.80 13.94 -14.83
CA GLY A 443 -7.92 13.98 -16.29
C GLY A 443 -7.28 12.82 -17.03
N ASN A 444 -6.52 11.94 -16.36
CA ASN A 444 -6.11 10.63 -16.90
C ASN A 444 -7.28 9.65 -16.81
N LYS A 445 -7.38 8.75 -17.79
CA LYS A 445 -8.47 7.76 -17.88
C LYS A 445 -7.89 6.42 -18.31
N ALA A 446 -8.39 5.33 -17.75
CA ALA A 446 -8.01 3.99 -18.21
C ALA A 446 -9.16 3.00 -18.05
N TYR A 447 -9.19 2.01 -18.95
CA TYR A 447 -10.12 0.90 -18.89
C TYR A 447 -9.42 -0.37 -19.37
N ARG A 448 -9.51 -1.42 -18.57
CA ARG A 448 -8.95 -2.73 -18.89
C ARG A 448 -10.06 -3.76 -18.92
N GLU A 449 -10.11 -4.56 -19.99
CA GLU A 449 -10.98 -5.73 -20.14
C GLU A 449 -10.13 -6.92 -20.56
N GLY A 450 -10.01 -7.92 -19.70
CA GLY A 450 -9.05 -9.00 -19.89
C GLY A 450 -7.62 -8.44 -19.93
N ASP A 451 -6.91 -8.71 -21.02
CA ASP A 451 -5.54 -8.22 -21.23
C ASP A 451 -5.47 -6.92 -22.07
N MET A 452 -6.60 -6.50 -22.65
CA MET A 452 -6.65 -5.26 -23.42
C MET A 452 -6.88 -4.05 -22.51
N LYS A 453 -6.01 -3.04 -22.60
CA LYS A 453 -6.08 -1.82 -21.77
C LYS A 453 -5.99 -0.59 -22.64
N VAL A 454 -6.97 0.34 -22.51
CA VAL A 454 -6.86 1.70 -23.05
C VAL A 454 -6.50 2.67 -21.95
N VAL A 455 -5.62 3.62 -22.29
CA VAL A 455 -5.18 4.69 -21.39
C VAL A 455 -5.28 6.02 -22.13
N TRP A 456 -5.88 7.03 -21.51
CA TRP A 456 -5.81 8.41 -21.93
C TRP A 456 -4.69 9.10 -21.16
N ASP A 457 -3.65 9.49 -21.87
CA ASP A 457 -2.58 10.29 -21.31
C ASP A 457 -2.90 11.79 -21.51
N LYS A 458 -3.09 12.50 -20.41
CA LYS A 458 -3.48 13.93 -20.44
C LYS A 458 -2.42 14.87 -20.98
N LEU A 459 -1.13 14.46 -21.00
CA LEU A 459 -0.05 15.27 -21.60
C LEU A 459 -0.01 15.11 -23.11
N VAL A 460 -0.12 13.88 -23.58
CA VAL A 460 -0.15 13.55 -25.02
C VAL A 460 -1.51 13.88 -25.62
N LYS A 461 -2.58 13.84 -24.82
CA LYS A 461 -3.98 14.06 -25.22
C LYS A 461 -4.46 13.07 -26.29
N GLU A 462 -4.02 11.84 -26.17
CA GLU A 462 -4.40 10.73 -27.04
C GLU A 462 -4.78 9.51 -26.22
N TRP A 463 -5.64 8.65 -26.79
CA TRP A 463 -5.89 7.32 -26.29
C TRP A 463 -4.84 6.35 -26.83
N GLU A 464 -4.25 5.59 -25.95
CA GLU A 464 -3.32 4.51 -26.24
C GLU A 464 -4.03 3.16 -25.97
N LEU A 465 -3.72 2.12 -26.73
CA LEU A 465 -4.20 0.75 -26.54
C LEU A 465 -3.02 -0.19 -26.38
N TYR A 466 -3.10 -1.07 -25.39
CA TYR A 466 -2.06 -2.06 -25.08
C TYR A 466 -2.66 -3.45 -24.90
N ASP A 467 -1.92 -4.47 -25.34
CA ASP A 467 -2.19 -5.89 -25.06
C ASP A 467 -1.23 -6.36 -23.95
N LEU A 468 -1.72 -6.40 -22.73
CA LEU A 468 -0.93 -6.76 -21.55
C LEU A 468 -0.57 -8.26 -21.49
N SER A 469 -1.10 -9.10 -22.38
CA SER A 469 -0.68 -10.50 -22.51
C SER A 469 0.71 -10.64 -23.15
N THR A 470 1.11 -9.63 -23.96
CA THR A 470 2.36 -9.61 -24.70
C THR A 470 3.25 -8.39 -24.38
N ASP A 471 2.68 -7.33 -23.84
CA ASP A 471 3.36 -6.07 -23.50
C ASP A 471 2.90 -5.55 -22.14
N ARG A 472 3.54 -6.05 -21.07
CA ARG A 472 3.23 -5.68 -19.69
C ARG A 472 3.68 -4.27 -19.31
N THR A 473 4.54 -3.66 -20.11
CA THR A 473 5.15 -2.36 -19.83
C THR A 473 4.57 -1.22 -20.67
N GLU A 474 3.52 -1.53 -21.46
CA GLU A 474 2.80 -0.52 -22.25
C GLU A 474 3.73 0.24 -23.24
N SER A 475 4.59 -0.53 -23.94
CA SER A 475 5.61 -0.02 -24.84
C SER A 475 5.14 0.14 -26.28
N VAL A 476 4.15 -0.67 -26.71
CA VAL A 476 3.66 -0.74 -28.09
C VAL A 476 2.20 -0.30 -28.17
N ASN A 477 1.97 0.94 -28.57
CA ASN A 477 0.62 1.49 -28.72
C ASN A 477 -0.08 0.90 -29.96
N LEU A 478 -1.12 0.11 -29.75
CA LEU A 478 -1.92 -0.57 -30.76
C LEU A 478 -3.14 0.25 -31.24
N ALA A 479 -3.37 1.46 -30.74
CA ALA A 479 -4.59 2.23 -31.02
C ALA A 479 -4.84 2.45 -32.53
N LYS A 480 -3.79 2.68 -33.31
CA LYS A 480 -3.88 2.89 -34.76
C LYS A 480 -4.06 1.58 -35.54
N SER A 481 -3.49 0.49 -35.08
CA SER A 481 -3.57 -0.83 -35.73
C SER A 481 -4.85 -1.60 -35.37
N GLN A 482 -5.47 -1.28 -34.20
CA GLN A 482 -6.70 -1.92 -33.71
C GLN A 482 -7.79 -0.87 -33.35
N PRO A 483 -8.27 -0.10 -34.33
CA PRO A 483 -9.20 1.02 -34.07
C PRO A 483 -10.55 0.57 -33.51
N GLU A 484 -11.07 -0.59 -33.93
CA GLU A 484 -12.34 -1.14 -33.45
C GLU A 484 -12.27 -1.48 -31.96
N THR A 485 -11.23 -2.19 -31.52
CA THR A 485 -10.98 -2.52 -30.10
C THR A 485 -10.81 -1.24 -29.29
N THR A 486 -10.04 -0.29 -29.79
CA THR A 486 -9.80 1.00 -29.14
C THR A 486 -11.12 1.74 -28.90
N HIS A 487 -11.95 1.92 -29.93
CA HIS A 487 -13.24 2.59 -29.82
C HIS A 487 -14.20 1.88 -28.86
N ARG A 488 -14.24 0.55 -28.90
CA ARG A 488 -15.08 -0.26 -28.00
C ARG A 488 -14.70 -0.04 -26.54
N LEU A 489 -13.42 -0.09 -26.20
CA LEU A 489 -12.96 0.10 -24.82
C LEU A 489 -13.10 1.54 -24.34
N ILE A 490 -12.89 2.53 -25.22
CA ILE A 490 -13.16 3.94 -24.90
C ILE A 490 -14.65 4.12 -24.57
N LYS A 491 -15.54 3.56 -25.39
CA LYS A 491 -16.99 3.58 -25.12
C LYS A 491 -17.31 2.92 -23.77
N ALA A 492 -16.70 1.77 -23.48
CA ALA A 492 -16.91 1.06 -22.21
C ALA A 492 -16.45 1.89 -20.99
N TRP A 493 -15.35 2.65 -21.12
CA TRP A 493 -14.93 3.60 -20.11
C TRP A 493 -15.97 4.72 -19.91
N HIS A 494 -16.51 5.29 -20.98
CA HIS A 494 -17.55 6.33 -20.90
C HIS A 494 -18.84 5.80 -20.24
N ASP A 495 -19.25 4.58 -20.59
CA ASP A 495 -20.42 3.93 -19.99
C ASP A 495 -20.21 3.67 -18.48
N TRP A 496 -19.00 3.26 -18.08
CA TRP A 496 -18.61 3.13 -16.67
C TRP A 496 -18.64 4.48 -15.95
N ALA A 497 -18.04 5.52 -16.52
CA ALA A 497 -17.99 6.86 -15.94
C ALA A 497 -19.41 7.42 -15.70
N ALA A 498 -20.30 7.26 -16.68
CA ALA A 498 -21.71 7.68 -16.54
C ALA A 498 -22.42 6.94 -15.41
N ARG A 499 -22.22 5.61 -15.29
CA ARG A 499 -22.83 4.78 -14.24
C ARG A 499 -22.32 5.11 -12.84
N THR A 500 -21.06 5.47 -12.69
CA THR A 500 -20.42 5.75 -11.40
C THR A 500 -20.51 7.22 -10.99
N GLY A 501 -21.03 8.10 -11.85
CA GLY A 501 -21.05 9.56 -11.62
C GLY A 501 -19.64 10.18 -11.74
N THR A 502 -18.72 9.52 -12.44
CA THR A 502 -17.37 10.01 -12.64
C THR A 502 -17.38 11.23 -13.57
N ARG A 503 -16.83 12.37 -13.14
CA ARG A 503 -16.77 13.58 -13.97
C ARG A 503 -15.83 13.38 -15.14
N ILE A 504 -16.37 13.56 -16.34
CA ILE A 504 -15.58 13.62 -17.57
C ILE A 504 -15.03 15.05 -17.69
N ARG A 505 -13.76 15.23 -17.28
CA ARG A 505 -13.02 16.49 -17.45
C ARG A 505 -12.26 16.51 -18.76
#